data_f0a1cedeea6a31dd3d8665eca6df0611
#
_entry.id   f0a1cedeea6a31dd3d8665eca6df0611
#
_cell.length_a   1.000
_cell.length_b   1.000
_cell.length_c   1.000
_cell.angle_alpha   90.00
_cell.angle_beta   90.00
_cell.angle_gamma   90.00
#
_symmetry.space_group_name_H-M   'P 1'
#
loop_
_entity.id
_entity.type
_entity.pdbx_description
1 polymer ?
#
loop_
_entity_poly.entity_id
_entity_poly.type
_entity_poly.pdbx_seq_one_letter_code
_entity_poly.pdbx_strand_id
1 'polypeptide(L)'
;MIYDKIKLDELKDIVTDLGKKDPSLAIRVLNTHPDLSEKVLLEYAKSKDHHLLFVLAGYSTLPQSVQDILVKSPLQGIRWCLANNPTISKETSLILAKDEYESVRETLAEHTRFIGLINVLSEDCSPTVRKAIAKRKNLPDDVIIKLAKDCNMDVKGALLLNYYPQNSLIDQNMSDLIEVQEYLKRQEKAIDELINMDIPF
;
A
#
# COMPACT_ATOMS: atom_id res chain seq x y z
N MET A 1 18.05 -20.89 19.05
CA MET A 1 18.42 -21.97 18.12
C MET A 1 19.39 -21.37 17.11
N ILE A 2 20.62 -21.84 17.05
CA ILE A 2 21.57 -21.40 16.03
C ILE A 2 21.18 -22.16 14.76
N TYR A 3 20.55 -21.49 13.82
CA TYR A 3 20.39 -22.07 12.49
C TYR A 3 21.79 -22.31 11.93
N ASP A 4 22.03 -23.55 11.53
CA ASP A 4 23.27 -23.92 10.86
C ASP A 4 23.43 -23.07 9.61
N LYS A 5 24.59 -22.50 9.36
CA LYS A 5 24.87 -21.61 8.23
C LYS A 5 24.47 -22.27 6.88
N ILE A 6 24.68 -23.57 6.76
CA ILE A 6 24.30 -24.38 5.60
C ILE A 6 22.79 -24.31 5.36
N LYS A 7 21.98 -24.44 6.42
CA LYS A 7 20.51 -24.37 6.30
C LYS A 7 20.01 -22.96 5.93
N LEU A 8 20.74 -21.91 6.33
CA LEU A 8 20.40 -20.53 5.98
C LEU A 8 20.71 -20.22 4.51
N ASP A 9 21.83 -20.75 4.00
CA ASP A 9 22.18 -20.62 2.57
C ASP A 9 21.17 -21.40 1.69
N GLU A 10 20.78 -22.60 2.09
CA GLU A 10 19.73 -23.38 1.44
C GLU A 10 18.37 -22.65 1.44
N LEU A 11 17.98 -22.04 2.58
CA LEU A 11 16.76 -21.25 2.67
C LEU A 11 16.79 -20.06 1.71
N LYS A 12 17.93 -19.36 1.64
CA LYS A 12 18.14 -18.24 0.74
C LYS A 12 17.95 -18.66 -0.72
N ASP A 13 18.54 -19.76 -1.12
CA ASP A 13 18.45 -20.29 -2.48
C ASP A 13 17.00 -20.70 -2.82
N ILE A 14 16.33 -21.41 -1.90
CA ILE A 14 14.92 -21.80 -2.04
C ILE A 14 14.02 -20.55 -2.20
N VAL A 15 14.18 -19.56 -1.33
CA VAL A 15 13.37 -18.33 -1.37
C VAL A 15 13.64 -17.52 -2.64
N THR A 16 14.89 -17.48 -3.10
CA THR A 16 15.27 -16.81 -4.35
C THR A 16 14.64 -17.49 -5.56
N ASP A 17 14.72 -18.80 -5.66
CA ASP A 17 14.17 -19.55 -6.78
C ASP A 17 12.64 -19.56 -6.80
N LEU A 18 12.00 -19.62 -5.64
CA LEU A 18 10.56 -19.42 -5.53
C LEU A 18 10.17 -18.00 -5.90
N GLY A 19 10.95 -16.98 -5.49
CA GLY A 19 10.69 -15.58 -5.80
C GLY A 19 10.62 -15.27 -7.30
N LYS A 20 11.35 -16.04 -8.12
CA LYS A 20 11.30 -15.94 -9.59
C LYS A 20 9.99 -16.48 -10.17
N LYS A 21 9.36 -17.46 -9.53
CA LYS A 21 8.20 -18.20 -10.02
C LYS A 21 6.89 -17.73 -9.38
N ASP A 22 6.90 -17.61 -8.06
CA ASP A 22 5.76 -17.20 -7.22
C ASP A 22 6.28 -16.39 -6.03
N PRO A 23 6.37 -15.06 -6.17
CA PRO A 23 6.82 -14.18 -5.09
C PRO A 23 5.97 -14.30 -3.82
N SER A 24 4.65 -14.51 -3.96
CA SER A 24 3.74 -14.63 -2.81
C SER A 24 4.02 -15.89 -2.01
N LEU A 25 4.30 -17.00 -2.68
CA LEU A 25 4.69 -18.24 -2.02
C LEU A 25 6.06 -18.09 -1.34
N ALA A 26 7.02 -17.44 -2.01
CA ALA A 26 8.35 -17.19 -1.45
C ALA A 26 8.28 -16.34 -0.16
N ILE A 27 7.46 -15.28 -0.14
CA ILE A 27 7.20 -14.47 1.07
C ILE A 27 6.60 -15.35 2.18
N ARG A 28 5.64 -16.19 1.86
CA ARG A 28 5.04 -17.10 2.84
C ARG A 28 6.07 -18.08 3.41
N VAL A 29 6.92 -18.67 2.57
CA VAL A 29 8.00 -19.58 3.01
C VAL A 29 8.99 -18.84 3.90
N LEU A 30 9.42 -17.64 3.54
CA LEU A 30 10.33 -16.85 4.39
C LEU A 30 9.69 -16.54 5.75
N ASN A 31 8.39 -16.21 5.78
CA ASN A 31 7.66 -15.92 7.00
C ASN A 31 7.41 -17.14 7.92
N THR A 32 7.69 -18.37 7.47
CA THR A 32 7.72 -19.55 8.37
C THR A 32 8.96 -19.55 9.28
N HIS A 33 9.91 -18.62 9.07
CA HIS A 33 11.13 -18.50 9.84
C HIS A 33 11.21 -17.11 10.52
N PRO A 34 10.31 -16.80 11.45
CA PRO A 34 10.22 -15.47 12.07
C PRO A 34 11.43 -15.10 12.94
N ASP A 35 12.20 -16.10 13.35
CA ASP A 35 13.36 -15.95 14.24
C ASP A 35 14.69 -15.74 13.49
N LEU A 36 14.65 -15.41 12.20
CA LEU A 36 15.86 -15.08 11.46
C LEU A 36 16.54 -13.86 12.08
N SER A 37 17.83 -14.02 12.37
CA SER A 37 18.59 -12.93 12.98
C SER A 37 18.73 -11.75 12.02
N GLU A 38 18.79 -10.54 12.57
CA GLU A 38 19.03 -9.32 11.80
C GLU A 38 20.27 -9.43 10.89
N LYS A 39 21.31 -10.12 11.35
CA LYS A 39 22.52 -10.35 10.57
C LYS A 39 22.24 -11.10 9.28
N VAL A 40 21.40 -12.14 9.31
CA VAL A 40 21.01 -12.93 8.13
C VAL A 40 20.17 -12.09 7.18
N LEU A 41 19.18 -11.34 7.71
CA LEU A 41 18.33 -10.47 6.90
C LEU A 41 19.13 -9.35 6.23
N LEU A 42 20.13 -8.78 6.92
CA LEU A 42 21.07 -7.82 6.34
C LEU A 42 21.93 -8.43 5.23
N GLU A 43 22.32 -9.70 5.36
CA GLU A 43 23.05 -10.41 4.31
C GLU A 43 22.16 -10.61 3.07
N TYR A 44 20.90 -10.96 3.26
CA TYR A 44 19.91 -11.04 2.19
C TYR A 44 19.66 -9.67 1.52
N ALA A 45 19.57 -8.60 2.31
CA ALA A 45 19.36 -7.24 1.79
C ALA A 45 20.53 -6.70 0.95
N LYS A 46 21.73 -7.24 1.13
CA LYS A 46 22.92 -6.92 0.32
C LYS A 46 23.01 -7.70 -0.99
N SER A 47 22.07 -8.64 -1.22
CA SER A 47 22.02 -9.40 -2.46
C SER A 47 21.76 -8.47 -3.66
N LYS A 48 22.27 -8.85 -4.83
CA LYS A 48 21.93 -8.23 -6.11
C LYS A 48 20.71 -8.89 -6.77
N ASP A 49 20.20 -9.98 -6.18
CA ASP A 49 19.04 -10.69 -6.71
C ASP A 49 17.74 -9.92 -6.34
N HIS A 50 17.09 -9.38 -7.35
CA HIS A 50 15.89 -8.55 -7.16
C HIS A 50 14.69 -9.35 -6.65
N HIS A 51 14.62 -10.64 -6.96
CA HIS A 51 13.55 -11.52 -6.48
C HIS A 51 13.68 -11.75 -4.98
N LEU A 52 14.92 -11.98 -4.49
CA LEU A 52 15.20 -12.09 -3.07
C LEU A 52 14.86 -10.79 -2.32
N LEU A 53 15.26 -9.63 -2.88
CA LEU A 53 14.96 -8.33 -2.26
C LEU A 53 13.47 -8.04 -2.21
N PHE A 54 12.72 -8.41 -3.26
CA PHE A 54 11.27 -8.29 -3.29
C PHE A 54 10.61 -9.15 -2.21
N VAL A 55 11.04 -10.41 -2.10
CA VAL A 55 10.54 -11.34 -1.06
C VAL A 55 10.88 -10.83 0.35
N LEU A 56 12.11 -10.32 0.53
CA LEU A 56 12.54 -9.77 1.81
C LEU A 56 11.69 -8.54 2.21
N ALA A 57 11.30 -7.68 1.26
CA ALA A 57 10.44 -6.54 1.52
C ALA A 57 9.06 -6.94 2.09
N GLY A 58 8.58 -8.14 1.77
CA GLY A 58 7.34 -8.73 2.33
C GLY A 58 7.52 -9.49 3.65
N TYR A 59 8.72 -9.52 4.22
CA TYR A 59 8.98 -10.24 5.47
C TYR A 59 8.32 -9.54 6.67
N SER A 60 7.66 -10.34 7.53
CA SER A 60 6.76 -9.82 8.58
C SER A 60 7.46 -9.16 9.77
N THR A 61 8.77 -9.36 9.93
CA THR A 61 9.56 -8.84 11.06
C THR A 61 10.84 -8.15 10.57
N LEU A 62 10.69 -7.13 9.70
CA LEU A 62 11.81 -6.41 9.10
C LEU A 62 12.49 -5.48 10.10
N PRO A 63 13.77 -5.70 10.47
CA PRO A 63 14.55 -4.75 11.25
C PRO A 63 14.72 -3.42 10.51
N GLN A 64 14.86 -2.32 11.26
CA GLN A 64 15.04 -0.98 10.68
C GLN A 64 16.23 -0.91 9.73
N SER A 65 17.34 -1.51 10.09
CA SER A 65 18.55 -1.56 9.26
C SER A 65 18.34 -2.20 7.87
N VAL A 66 17.42 -3.17 7.78
CA VAL A 66 17.02 -3.80 6.51
C VAL A 66 16.05 -2.89 5.74
N GLN A 67 15.10 -2.27 6.43
CA GLN A 67 14.19 -1.29 5.83
C GLN A 67 14.96 -0.11 5.20
N ASP A 68 16.01 0.38 5.86
CA ASP A 68 16.88 1.47 5.39
C ASP A 68 17.63 1.16 4.08
N ILE A 69 17.86 -0.14 3.82
CA ILE A 69 18.44 -0.61 2.56
C ILE A 69 17.35 -0.71 1.48
N LEU A 70 16.24 -1.38 1.80
CA LEU A 70 15.18 -1.66 0.82
C LEU A 70 14.45 -0.41 0.34
N VAL A 71 14.26 0.58 1.21
CA VAL A 71 13.61 1.85 0.86
C VAL A 71 14.38 2.67 -0.18
N LYS A 72 15.68 2.44 -0.28
CA LYS A 72 16.59 3.09 -1.26
C LYS A 72 16.75 2.26 -2.55
N SER A 73 16.03 1.16 -2.69
CA SER A 73 16.12 0.34 -3.89
C SER A 73 15.77 1.15 -5.14
N PRO A 74 16.54 1.05 -6.23
CA PRO A 74 16.19 1.68 -7.50
C PRO A 74 14.93 1.07 -8.14
N LEU A 75 14.55 -0.13 -7.71
CA LEU A 75 13.40 -0.84 -8.25
C LEU A 75 12.11 -0.46 -7.51
N GLN A 76 11.20 0.17 -8.22
CA GLN A 76 9.87 0.54 -7.74
C GLN A 76 9.15 -0.64 -7.05
N GLY A 77 9.20 -1.85 -7.65
CA GLY A 77 8.51 -3.03 -7.12
C GLY A 77 8.93 -3.40 -5.69
N ILE A 78 10.21 -3.22 -5.34
CA ILE A 78 10.72 -3.48 -3.98
C ILE A 78 10.16 -2.42 -3.02
N ARG A 79 10.18 -1.13 -3.39
CA ARG A 79 9.63 -0.05 -2.58
C ARG A 79 8.10 -0.16 -2.43
N TRP A 80 7.41 -0.60 -3.49
CA TRP A 80 5.99 -0.92 -3.47
C TRP A 80 5.67 -2.07 -2.50
N CYS A 81 6.43 -3.17 -2.55
CA CYS A 81 6.27 -4.30 -1.63
C CYS A 81 6.53 -3.87 -0.19
N LEU A 82 7.52 -3.01 0.03
CA LEU A 82 7.81 -2.45 1.35
C LEU A 82 6.68 -1.54 1.84
N ALA A 83 6.08 -0.72 0.96
CA ALA A 83 4.92 0.11 1.30
C ALA A 83 3.69 -0.72 1.73
N ASN A 84 3.53 -1.92 1.16
CA ASN A 84 2.49 -2.88 1.52
C ASN A 84 2.77 -3.64 2.83
N ASN A 85 3.98 -3.55 3.37
CA ASN A 85 4.36 -4.28 4.57
C ASN A 85 3.84 -3.57 5.84
N PRO A 86 2.96 -4.21 6.65
CA PRO A 86 2.33 -3.55 7.80
C PRO A 86 3.31 -3.27 8.96
N THR A 87 4.52 -3.82 8.91
CA THR A 87 5.51 -3.71 10.00
C THR A 87 6.55 -2.63 9.78
N ILE A 88 6.48 -1.89 8.67
CA ILE A 88 7.43 -0.81 8.42
C ILE A 88 7.33 0.29 9.47
N SER A 89 8.47 0.89 9.75
CA SER A 89 8.60 1.98 10.71
C SER A 89 7.97 3.28 10.19
N LYS A 90 7.78 4.22 11.09
CA LYS A 90 7.33 5.57 10.73
C LYS A 90 8.36 6.27 9.85
N GLU A 91 9.63 6.09 10.12
CA GLU A 91 10.75 6.67 9.38
C GLU A 91 10.76 6.17 7.93
N THR A 92 10.65 4.87 7.72
CA THR A 92 10.54 4.26 6.39
C THR A 92 9.29 4.75 5.66
N SER A 93 8.15 4.82 6.36
CA SER A 93 6.88 5.30 5.79
C SER A 93 6.97 6.77 5.35
N LEU A 94 7.69 7.64 6.09
CA LEU A 94 7.92 9.05 5.71
C LEU A 94 8.74 9.19 4.42
N ILE A 95 9.66 8.27 4.17
CA ILE A 95 10.43 8.24 2.91
C ILE A 95 9.51 7.81 1.76
N LEU A 96 8.76 6.71 1.94
CA LEU A 96 7.85 6.17 0.93
C LEU A 96 6.69 7.13 0.59
N ALA A 97 6.26 7.97 1.54
CA ALA A 97 5.26 9.00 1.30
C ALA A 97 5.72 10.09 0.30
N LYS A 98 7.01 10.16 0.03
CA LYS A 98 7.63 11.06 -0.95
C LYS A 98 8.20 10.32 -2.17
N ASP A 99 7.82 9.07 -2.37
CA ASP A 99 8.28 8.28 -3.50
C ASP A 99 7.88 8.93 -4.83
N GLU A 100 8.74 8.88 -5.82
CA GLU A 100 8.47 9.41 -7.15
C GLU A 100 7.29 8.69 -7.84
N TYR A 101 7.09 7.40 -7.54
CA TYR A 101 6.03 6.60 -8.12
C TYR A 101 4.74 6.69 -7.30
N GLU A 102 3.68 7.11 -7.98
CA GLU A 102 2.33 7.20 -7.43
C GLU A 102 1.86 5.88 -6.80
N SER A 103 2.10 4.74 -7.45
CA SER A 103 1.68 3.43 -6.96
C SER A 103 2.31 3.03 -5.62
N VAL A 104 3.53 3.50 -5.32
CA VAL A 104 4.16 3.31 -4.01
C VAL A 104 3.44 4.15 -2.95
N ARG A 105 3.16 5.43 -3.26
CA ARG A 105 2.44 6.33 -2.35
C ARG A 105 0.99 5.90 -2.15
N GLU A 106 0.30 5.42 -3.21
CA GLU A 106 -1.06 4.85 -3.14
C GLU A 106 -1.09 3.65 -2.19
N THR A 107 -0.20 2.68 -2.38
CA THR A 107 -0.11 1.50 -1.51
C THR A 107 0.15 1.89 -0.06
N LEU A 108 1.04 2.86 0.17
CA LEU A 108 1.26 3.40 1.50
C LEU A 108 -0.01 4.06 2.07
N ALA A 109 -0.75 4.81 1.26
CA ALA A 109 -2.01 5.44 1.65
C ALA A 109 -3.07 4.41 2.08
N GLU A 110 -3.13 3.27 1.41
CA GLU A 110 -4.04 2.16 1.76
C GLU A 110 -3.70 1.51 3.09
N HIS A 111 -2.41 1.35 3.42
CA HIS A 111 -1.96 0.48 4.51
C HIS A 111 -1.34 1.20 5.71
N THR A 112 -0.95 2.49 5.60
CA THR A 112 -0.29 3.20 6.70
C THR A 112 -1.16 3.25 7.97
N ARG A 113 -0.53 3.00 9.12
CA ARG A 113 -1.17 3.13 10.45
C ARG A 113 -0.87 4.48 11.13
N PHE A 114 -0.07 5.32 10.50
CA PHE A 114 0.38 6.58 11.08
C PHE A 114 -0.54 7.74 10.69
N ILE A 115 -1.31 8.28 11.64
CA ILE A 115 -2.28 9.37 11.42
C ILE A 115 -1.64 10.58 10.73
N GLY A 116 -0.41 10.95 11.13
CA GLY A 116 0.30 12.06 10.50
C GLY A 116 0.57 11.85 9.00
N LEU A 117 0.75 10.59 8.55
CA LEU A 117 0.89 10.26 7.14
C LEU A 117 -0.44 10.27 6.40
N ILE A 118 -1.53 9.89 7.06
CA ILE A 118 -2.89 10.01 6.49
C ILE A 118 -3.15 11.47 6.11
N ASN A 119 -2.81 12.43 7.00
CA ASN A 119 -2.94 13.85 6.72
C ASN A 119 -2.07 14.29 5.54
N VAL A 120 -0.80 13.86 5.48
CA VAL A 120 0.11 14.19 4.37
C VAL A 120 -0.40 13.63 3.05
N LEU A 121 -0.78 12.35 3.01
CA LEU A 121 -1.23 11.68 1.79
C LEU A 121 -2.64 12.11 1.34
N SER A 122 -3.45 12.69 2.25
CA SER A 122 -4.72 13.33 1.87
C SER A 122 -4.53 14.61 1.05
N GLU A 123 -3.32 15.15 0.99
CA GLU A 123 -2.91 16.31 0.19
C GLU A 123 -1.96 15.94 -0.96
N ASP A 124 -1.82 14.65 -1.27
CA ASP A 124 -0.97 14.21 -2.37
C ASP A 124 -1.40 14.85 -3.70
N CYS A 125 -0.45 15.13 -4.56
CA CYS A 125 -0.72 15.68 -5.90
C CYS A 125 -1.58 14.74 -6.75
N SER A 126 -1.44 13.41 -6.55
CA SER A 126 -2.24 12.42 -7.27
C SER A 126 -3.62 12.22 -6.64
N PRO A 127 -4.70 12.35 -7.41
CA PRO A 127 -6.04 12.02 -6.94
C PRO A 127 -6.19 10.54 -6.59
N THR A 128 -5.42 9.63 -7.19
CA THR A 128 -5.42 8.20 -6.87
C THR A 128 -4.97 7.95 -5.43
N VAL A 129 -3.91 8.61 -5.00
CA VAL A 129 -3.41 8.53 -3.62
C VAL A 129 -4.44 9.12 -2.63
N ARG A 130 -5.02 10.29 -2.94
CA ARG A 130 -6.06 10.90 -2.10
C ARG A 130 -7.32 10.03 -2.03
N LYS A 131 -7.70 9.38 -3.14
CA LYS A 131 -8.81 8.41 -3.21
C LYS A 131 -8.54 7.18 -2.33
N ALA A 132 -7.30 6.68 -2.28
CA ALA A 132 -6.90 5.60 -1.38
C ALA A 132 -7.13 5.99 0.08
N ILE A 133 -6.79 7.23 0.48
CA ILE A 133 -7.14 7.75 1.81
C ILE A 133 -8.65 7.81 2.01
N ALA A 134 -9.43 8.34 1.04
CA ALA A 134 -10.88 8.47 1.14
C ALA A 134 -11.61 7.13 1.35
N LYS A 135 -11.04 6.03 0.88
CA LYS A 135 -11.56 4.67 1.08
C LYS A 135 -11.30 4.09 2.48
N ARG A 136 -10.47 4.74 3.29
CA ARG A 136 -10.14 4.23 4.63
C ARG A 136 -11.27 4.47 5.61
N LYS A 137 -11.42 3.55 6.57
CA LYS A 137 -12.32 3.72 7.72
C LYS A 137 -11.66 4.53 8.82
N ASN A 138 -12.47 5.21 9.62
CA ASN A 138 -12.01 5.95 10.81
C ASN A 138 -10.99 7.05 10.50
N LEU A 139 -11.26 7.86 9.47
CA LEU A 139 -10.45 9.04 9.17
C LEU A 139 -10.68 10.12 10.25
N PRO A 140 -9.65 10.92 10.57
CA PRO A 140 -9.82 12.14 11.35
C PRO A 140 -10.76 13.14 10.66
N ASP A 141 -11.51 13.93 11.44
CA ASP A 141 -12.50 14.88 10.95
C ASP A 141 -11.89 15.93 10.01
N ASP A 142 -10.68 16.41 10.30
CA ASP A 142 -9.96 17.35 9.45
C ASP A 142 -9.63 16.77 8.07
N VAL A 143 -9.33 15.47 8.00
CA VAL A 143 -9.11 14.75 6.73
C VAL A 143 -10.43 14.60 5.97
N ILE A 144 -11.53 14.23 6.65
CA ILE A 144 -12.86 14.12 6.04
C ILE A 144 -13.28 15.46 5.42
N ILE A 145 -13.15 16.56 6.17
CA ILE A 145 -13.47 17.93 5.69
C ILE A 145 -12.63 18.30 4.47
N LYS A 146 -11.36 17.95 4.48
CA LYS A 146 -10.43 18.21 3.38
C LYS A 146 -10.83 17.46 2.11
N LEU A 147 -11.06 16.14 2.23
CA LEU A 147 -11.44 15.29 1.10
C LEU A 147 -12.85 15.60 0.58
N ALA A 148 -13.78 16.07 1.43
CA ALA A 148 -15.09 16.56 1.00
C ALA A 148 -15.01 17.80 0.09
N LYS A 149 -13.92 18.57 0.19
CA LYS A 149 -13.63 19.75 -0.65
C LYS A 149 -12.67 19.45 -1.81
N ASP A 150 -12.34 18.18 -2.05
CA ASP A 150 -11.44 17.79 -3.14
C ASP A 150 -12.00 18.22 -4.50
N CYS A 151 -11.12 18.59 -5.42
CA CYS A 151 -11.53 18.94 -6.79
C CYS A 151 -11.86 17.72 -7.66
N ASN A 152 -11.46 16.53 -7.24
CA ASN A 152 -11.64 15.30 -8.00
C ASN A 152 -12.89 14.53 -7.54
N MET A 153 -13.78 14.22 -8.49
CA MET A 153 -15.05 13.53 -8.23
C MET A 153 -14.88 12.11 -7.70
N ASP A 154 -13.85 11.39 -8.14
CA ASP A 154 -13.58 10.04 -7.64
C ASP A 154 -13.16 10.03 -6.16
N VAL A 155 -12.42 11.06 -5.72
CA VAL A 155 -12.03 11.23 -4.31
C VAL A 155 -13.27 11.50 -3.47
N LYS A 156 -14.11 12.45 -3.88
CA LYS A 156 -15.38 12.76 -3.21
C LYS A 156 -16.32 11.55 -3.20
N GLY A 157 -16.42 10.85 -4.34
CA GLY A 157 -17.25 9.65 -4.46
C GLY A 157 -16.81 8.54 -3.51
N ALA A 158 -15.51 8.30 -3.40
CA ALA A 158 -14.97 7.31 -2.47
C ALA A 158 -15.26 7.68 -1.01
N LEU A 159 -15.14 8.95 -0.65
CA LEU A 159 -15.48 9.46 0.68
C LEU A 159 -16.98 9.29 0.97
N LEU A 160 -17.83 9.65 0.01
CA LEU A 160 -19.29 9.56 0.12
C LEU A 160 -19.72 8.10 0.37
N LEU A 161 -19.21 7.16 -0.40
CA LEU A 161 -19.53 5.73 -0.26
C LEU A 161 -19.17 5.17 1.12
N ASN A 162 -18.12 5.69 1.75
CA ASN A 162 -17.67 5.20 3.05
C ASN A 162 -18.35 5.85 4.25
N TYR A 163 -18.73 7.11 4.13
CA TYR A 163 -19.13 7.92 5.30
C TYR A 163 -20.55 8.47 5.24
N TYR A 164 -21.17 8.56 4.06
CA TYR A 164 -22.53 9.04 3.92
C TYR A 164 -23.56 7.89 4.14
N PRO A 165 -24.69 8.10 4.79
CA PRO A 165 -25.13 9.35 5.46
C PRO A 165 -24.70 9.48 6.94
N GLN A 166 -23.80 8.64 7.43
CA GLN A 166 -23.49 8.55 8.86
C GLN A 166 -22.66 9.74 9.38
N ASN A 167 -22.04 10.53 8.49
CA ASN A 167 -21.17 11.63 8.89
C ASN A 167 -21.68 12.97 8.35
N SER A 168 -22.23 13.81 9.24
CA SER A 168 -22.76 15.14 8.92
C SER A 168 -21.70 16.14 8.40
N LEU A 169 -20.41 15.88 8.61
CA LEU A 169 -19.34 16.73 8.08
C LEU A 169 -19.31 16.71 6.54
N ILE A 170 -19.77 15.63 5.91
CA ILE A 170 -19.87 15.53 4.46
C ILE A 170 -20.93 16.50 3.95
N ASP A 171 -22.14 16.48 4.54
CA ASP A 171 -23.23 17.39 4.14
C ASP A 171 -22.83 18.85 4.27
N GLN A 172 -22.09 19.20 5.33
CA GLN A 172 -21.66 20.57 5.60
C GLN A 172 -20.51 21.05 4.70
N ASN A 173 -19.66 20.15 4.22
CA ASN A 173 -18.40 20.51 3.55
C ASN A 173 -18.35 20.14 2.07
N MET A 174 -19.25 19.30 1.58
CA MET A 174 -19.34 18.93 0.17
C MET A 174 -20.42 19.79 -0.53
N SER A 175 -20.01 20.91 -1.11
CA SER A 175 -20.93 21.87 -1.78
C SER A 175 -21.63 21.30 -3.01
N ASP A 176 -21.06 20.28 -3.62
CA ASP A 176 -21.52 19.60 -4.83
C ASP A 176 -22.01 18.16 -4.54
N LEU A 177 -22.54 17.92 -3.33
CA LEU A 177 -23.00 16.61 -2.89
C LEU A 177 -23.96 15.93 -3.88
N ILE A 178 -24.93 16.67 -4.42
CA ILE A 178 -25.92 16.16 -5.38
C ILE A 178 -25.21 15.72 -6.67
N GLU A 179 -24.28 16.53 -7.17
CA GLU A 179 -23.52 16.24 -8.38
C GLU A 179 -22.66 14.99 -8.22
N VAL A 180 -22.01 14.81 -7.05
CA VAL A 180 -21.25 13.61 -6.72
C VAL A 180 -22.15 12.38 -6.65
N GLN A 181 -23.35 12.49 -6.07
CA GLN A 181 -24.31 11.38 -6.03
C GLN A 181 -24.80 10.99 -7.44
N GLU A 182 -25.05 11.96 -8.31
CA GLU A 182 -25.43 11.69 -9.71
C GLU A 182 -24.26 11.07 -10.49
N TYR A 183 -23.04 11.53 -10.25
CA TYR A 183 -21.84 10.94 -10.84
C TYR A 183 -21.70 9.45 -10.47
N LEU A 184 -21.85 9.09 -9.19
CA LEU A 184 -21.81 7.70 -8.74
C LEU A 184 -22.90 6.84 -9.39
N LYS A 185 -24.14 7.33 -9.47
CA LYS A 185 -25.23 6.61 -10.15
C LYS A 185 -24.95 6.34 -11.63
N ARG A 186 -24.30 7.29 -12.32
CA ARG A 186 -23.88 7.09 -13.73
C ARG A 186 -22.80 6.02 -13.85
N GLN A 187 -21.85 5.97 -12.91
CA GLN A 187 -20.81 4.93 -12.89
C GLN A 187 -21.42 3.54 -12.65
N GLU A 188 -22.29 3.38 -11.66
CA GLU A 188 -23.01 2.13 -11.40
C GLU A 188 -23.77 1.65 -12.63
N LYS A 189 -24.55 2.53 -13.27
CA LYS A 189 -25.29 2.19 -14.50
C LYS A 189 -24.37 1.75 -15.64
N ALA A 190 -23.25 2.44 -15.85
CA ALA A 190 -22.28 2.07 -16.88
C ALA A 190 -21.64 0.69 -16.62
N ILE A 191 -21.38 0.34 -15.37
CA ILE A 191 -20.88 -0.98 -14.96
C ILE A 191 -21.93 -2.05 -15.23
N ASP A 192 -23.21 -1.80 -14.87
CA ASP A 192 -24.31 -2.73 -15.11
C ASP A 192 -24.53 -2.98 -16.61
N GLU A 193 -24.42 -1.92 -17.43
CA GLU A 193 -24.49 -2.04 -18.89
C GLU A 193 -23.36 -2.89 -19.45
N LEU A 194 -22.12 -2.74 -18.94
CA LEU A 194 -20.97 -3.56 -19.35
C LEU A 194 -21.11 -5.02 -18.96
N ILE A 195 -21.62 -5.30 -17.75
CA ILE A 195 -21.85 -6.67 -17.25
C ILE A 195 -22.93 -7.38 -18.10
N ASN A 196 -23.95 -6.64 -18.55
CA ASN A 196 -25.06 -7.16 -19.33
C ASN A 196 -24.82 -7.14 -20.85
N MET A 197 -23.67 -6.64 -21.32
CA MET A 197 -23.25 -6.81 -22.71
C MET A 197 -22.84 -8.26 -22.93
N ASP A 198 -23.65 -9.01 -23.70
CA ASP A 198 -23.26 -10.30 -24.25
C ASP A 198 -22.00 -10.10 -25.13
N ILE A 199 -20.83 -10.35 -24.57
CA ILE A 199 -19.59 -10.41 -25.35
C ILE A 199 -19.59 -11.79 -26.01
N PRO A 200 -19.79 -11.90 -27.34
CA PRO A 200 -19.70 -13.19 -28.01
C PRO A 200 -18.24 -13.65 -27.91
N PHE A 201 -18.04 -14.85 -27.37
CA PHE A 201 -16.76 -15.55 -27.32
C PHE A 201 -16.37 -16.08 -28.73
#